data_dd2300ac7311430722692f2ed089c2c5
#
_entry.id   dd2300ac7311430722692f2ed089c2c5
#
_cell.length_a   1.000
_cell.length_b   1.000
_cell.length_c   1.000
_cell.angle_alpha   90.00
_cell.angle_beta   90.00
_cell.angle_gamma   90.00
#
_symmetry.space_group_name_H-M   'P 1'
#
loop_
_entity.id
_entity.type
_entity.pdbx_description
1 polymer ?
#
loop_
_entity_poly.entity_id
_entity_poly.type
_entity_poly.pdbx_seq_one_letter_code
_entity_poly.pdbx_strand_id
1 'polypeptide(L)'
;MMDTIYSLMDAVLPFAWLGSNFMKNAFLAVLLVTPLFGLISTMVVSNRMAFFSDSLGHGAFTGIAIGVLLGSVSPLLSLVVFSVVFALFITYIKNKSTASTDTIIGVFSATAIALGLMIMSHGGGFNKFSSFLIGDILSITPDDLSALAVV
;
A
#
# COMPACT_ATOMS: atom_id res chain seq x y z
N MET A 1 25.21 -7.34 -6.94
CA MET A 1 24.15 -8.30 -6.53
C MET A 1 22.97 -8.28 -7.49
N MET A 2 22.41 -7.09 -7.84
CA MET A 2 21.30 -7.02 -8.79
C MET A 2 21.66 -7.50 -10.20
N ASP A 3 22.86 -7.20 -10.70
CA ASP A 3 23.31 -7.66 -12.03
C ASP A 3 23.39 -9.19 -12.14
N THR A 4 23.75 -9.86 -11.04
CA THR A 4 23.76 -11.33 -10.99
C THR A 4 22.32 -11.90 -11.04
N ILE A 5 21.37 -11.22 -10.38
CA ILE A 5 19.95 -11.62 -10.42
C ILE A 5 19.39 -11.42 -11.83
N TYR A 6 19.70 -10.29 -12.48
CA TYR A 6 19.25 -10.02 -13.84
C TYR A 6 19.82 -11.01 -14.86
N SER A 7 21.10 -11.37 -14.75
CA SER A 7 21.71 -12.36 -15.64
C SER A 7 21.13 -13.75 -15.44
N LEU A 8 20.78 -14.10 -14.19
CA LEU A 8 20.12 -15.36 -13.89
C LEU A 8 18.69 -15.39 -14.44
N MET A 9 17.96 -14.26 -14.35
CA MET A 9 16.63 -14.11 -14.96
C MET A 9 16.68 -14.27 -16.48
N ASP A 10 17.66 -13.67 -17.14
CA ASP A 10 17.82 -13.79 -18.60
C ASP A 10 18.13 -15.23 -19.02
N ALA A 11 18.86 -15.98 -18.20
CA ALA A 11 19.18 -17.37 -18.47
C ALA A 11 17.99 -18.33 -18.24
N VAL A 12 17.17 -18.07 -17.22
CA VAL A 12 16.05 -18.95 -16.82
C VAL A 12 14.75 -18.59 -17.52
N LEU A 13 14.54 -17.32 -17.81
CA LEU A 13 13.29 -16.77 -18.37
C LEU A 13 13.57 -15.97 -19.64
N PRO A 14 13.88 -16.60 -20.78
CA PRO A 14 14.22 -15.92 -22.02
C PRO A 14 12.98 -15.34 -22.73
N PHE A 15 12.18 -14.55 -21.99
CA PHE A 15 11.01 -13.88 -22.56
C PHE A 15 11.36 -12.48 -23.08
N ALA A 16 10.94 -12.17 -24.30
CA ALA A 16 11.20 -10.88 -24.95
C ALA A 16 10.74 -9.65 -24.13
N TRP A 17 9.66 -9.78 -23.36
CA TRP A 17 9.13 -8.70 -22.50
C TRP A 17 9.98 -8.44 -21.24
N LEU A 18 10.80 -9.40 -20.81
CA LEU A 18 11.73 -9.26 -19.68
C LEU A 18 13.06 -8.59 -20.04
N GLY A 19 13.25 -8.19 -21.30
CA GLY A 19 14.51 -7.61 -21.80
C GLY A 19 14.89 -6.26 -21.17
N SER A 20 13.94 -5.56 -20.52
CA SER A 20 14.22 -4.26 -19.90
C SER A 20 14.33 -4.36 -18.38
N ASN A 21 15.27 -3.61 -17.80
CA ASN A 21 15.53 -3.66 -16.35
C ASN A 21 14.31 -3.27 -15.49
N PHE A 22 13.49 -2.31 -15.94
CA PHE A 22 12.29 -1.93 -15.21
C PHE A 22 11.28 -3.08 -15.14
N MET A 23 11.18 -3.89 -16.20
CA MET A 23 10.28 -5.04 -16.22
C MET A 23 10.79 -6.17 -15.30
N LYS A 24 12.12 -6.36 -15.22
CA LYS A 24 12.74 -7.29 -14.28
C LYS A 24 12.46 -6.88 -12.83
N ASN A 25 12.59 -5.59 -12.52
CA ASN A 25 12.27 -5.05 -11.19
C ASN A 25 10.81 -5.29 -10.85
N ALA A 26 9.89 -4.96 -11.75
CA ALA A 26 8.46 -5.19 -11.54
C ALA A 26 8.14 -6.68 -11.31
N PHE A 27 8.74 -7.57 -12.09
CA PHE A 27 8.57 -9.01 -11.92
C PHE A 27 9.07 -9.51 -10.57
N LEU A 28 10.28 -9.07 -10.16
CA LEU A 28 10.84 -9.42 -8.85
C LEU A 28 9.98 -8.88 -7.70
N ALA A 29 9.47 -7.66 -7.82
CA ALA A 29 8.58 -7.10 -6.82
C ALA A 29 7.30 -7.93 -6.66
N VAL A 30 6.66 -8.31 -7.77
CA VAL A 30 5.47 -9.18 -7.74
C VAL A 30 5.79 -10.51 -7.07
N LEU A 31 6.93 -11.11 -7.40
CA LEU A 31 7.35 -12.41 -6.86
C LEU A 31 7.60 -12.34 -5.35
N LEU A 32 8.13 -11.23 -4.84
CA LEU A 32 8.34 -11.02 -3.41
C LEU A 32 7.03 -10.70 -2.67
N VAL A 33 6.17 -9.86 -3.26
CA VAL A 33 4.94 -9.40 -2.62
C VAL A 33 3.86 -10.49 -2.60
N THR A 34 3.79 -11.33 -3.63
CA THR A 34 2.74 -12.36 -3.76
C THR A 34 2.67 -13.33 -2.58
N PRO A 35 3.76 -13.97 -2.12
CA PRO A 35 3.69 -14.86 -0.97
C PRO A 35 3.33 -14.11 0.32
N LEU A 36 3.79 -12.89 0.50
CA LEU A 36 3.49 -12.06 1.66
C LEU A 36 1.99 -11.73 1.70
N PHE A 37 1.41 -11.30 0.59
CA PHE A 37 -0.03 -11.07 0.49
C PHE A 37 -0.83 -12.36 0.60
N GLY A 38 -0.32 -13.49 0.13
CA GLY A 38 -0.94 -14.78 0.33
C GLY A 38 -1.09 -15.15 1.81
N LEU A 39 -0.05 -14.93 2.61
CA LEU A 39 -0.09 -15.14 4.06
C LEU A 39 -1.06 -14.19 4.77
N ILE A 40 -1.00 -12.90 4.45
CA ILE A 40 -1.91 -11.90 5.03
C ILE A 40 -3.36 -12.20 4.64
N SER A 41 -3.61 -12.59 3.40
CA SER A 41 -4.94 -12.93 2.89
C SER A 41 -5.61 -14.04 3.73
N THR A 42 -4.87 -15.08 4.09
CA THR A 42 -5.42 -16.16 4.94
C THR A 42 -5.84 -15.64 6.32
N MET A 43 -5.06 -14.76 6.92
CA MET A 43 -5.40 -14.12 8.20
C MET A 43 -6.63 -13.22 8.07
N VAL A 44 -6.71 -12.43 7.01
CA VAL A 44 -7.82 -11.50 6.73
C VAL A 44 -9.13 -12.27 6.59
N VAL A 45 -9.13 -13.34 5.78
CA VAL A 45 -10.31 -14.18 5.56
C VAL A 45 -10.73 -14.91 6.83
N SER A 46 -9.77 -15.49 7.57
CA SER A 46 -10.04 -16.19 8.83
C SER A 46 -10.67 -15.28 9.89
N ASN A 47 -10.31 -14.01 9.91
CA ASN A 47 -10.86 -13.02 10.83
C ASN A 47 -12.13 -12.33 10.31
N ARG A 48 -12.67 -12.74 9.18
CA ARG A 48 -13.86 -12.13 8.54
C ARG A 48 -13.69 -10.62 8.32
N MET A 49 -12.55 -10.22 7.77
CA MET A 49 -12.15 -8.83 7.51
C MET A 49 -12.00 -8.58 6.01
N ALA A 50 -13.04 -8.91 5.21
CA ALA A 50 -12.96 -8.86 3.74
C ALA A 50 -12.61 -7.46 3.21
N PHE A 51 -13.11 -6.40 3.83
CA PHE A 51 -12.85 -5.01 3.46
C PHE A 51 -11.53 -4.43 3.99
N PHE A 52 -10.72 -5.23 4.72
CA PHE A 52 -9.51 -4.73 5.36
C PHE A 52 -8.49 -4.18 4.36
N SER A 53 -8.22 -4.93 3.29
CA SER A 53 -7.23 -4.52 2.27
C SER A 53 -7.64 -3.26 1.52
N ASP A 54 -8.93 -3.16 1.18
CA ASP A 54 -9.51 -1.99 0.53
C ASP A 54 -9.41 -0.75 1.43
N SER A 55 -9.76 -0.91 2.70
CA SER A 55 -9.68 0.14 3.72
C SER A 55 -8.26 0.63 3.96
N LEU A 56 -7.27 -0.27 3.93
CA LEU A 56 -5.87 0.11 4.06
C LEU A 56 -5.42 1.00 2.90
N GLY A 57 -5.77 0.65 1.67
CA GLY A 57 -5.46 1.47 0.50
C GLY A 57 -6.05 2.88 0.58
N HIS A 58 -7.32 2.96 0.93
CA HIS A 58 -8.01 4.25 1.07
C HIS A 58 -7.55 5.05 2.31
N GLY A 59 -7.29 4.37 3.42
CA GLY A 59 -6.74 5.00 4.62
C GLY A 59 -5.33 5.56 4.38
N ALA A 60 -4.51 4.83 3.62
CA ALA A 60 -3.19 5.27 3.20
C ALA A 60 -3.23 6.63 2.47
N PHE A 61 -4.19 6.81 1.57
CA PHE A 61 -4.39 8.08 0.87
C PHE A 61 -4.69 9.23 1.85
N THR A 62 -5.53 9.00 2.84
CA THR A 62 -5.83 10.01 3.86
C THR A 62 -4.60 10.34 4.70
N GLY A 63 -3.79 9.35 5.03
CA GLY A 63 -2.51 9.56 5.72
C GLY A 63 -1.56 10.44 4.93
N ILE A 64 -1.42 10.19 3.62
CA ILE A 64 -0.63 11.04 2.71
C ILE A 64 -1.20 12.45 2.66
N ALA A 65 -2.53 12.60 2.52
CA ALA A 65 -3.19 13.91 2.47
C ALA A 65 -2.89 14.75 3.72
N ILE A 66 -2.96 14.14 4.90
CA ILE A 66 -2.61 14.79 6.18
C ILE A 66 -1.13 15.18 6.20
N GLY A 67 -0.24 14.28 5.78
CA GLY A 67 1.20 14.55 5.74
C GLY A 67 1.57 15.72 4.85
N VAL A 68 0.93 15.83 3.70
CA VAL A 68 1.09 16.96 2.77
C VAL A 68 0.63 18.27 3.40
N LEU A 69 -0.48 18.25 4.12
CA LEU A 69 -1.03 19.42 4.80
C LEU A 69 -0.09 19.92 5.91
N LEU A 70 0.58 19.02 6.61
CA LEU A 70 1.56 19.35 7.64
C LEU A 70 2.92 19.83 7.07
N GLY A 71 3.16 19.72 5.78
CA GLY A 71 4.24 20.38 5.02
C GLY A 71 5.66 19.90 5.28
N SER A 72 5.90 19.01 6.24
CA SER A 72 7.27 18.64 6.68
C SER A 72 7.52 17.16 6.85
N VAL A 73 6.55 16.31 6.55
CA VAL A 73 6.66 14.86 6.79
C VAL A 73 6.70 14.11 5.46
N SER A 74 7.59 13.13 5.33
CA SER A 74 7.62 12.30 4.13
C SER A 74 6.25 11.58 3.95
N PRO A 75 5.73 11.51 2.72
CA PRO A 75 4.43 10.86 2.45
C PRO A 75 4.35 9.44 3.00
N LEU A 76 5.45 8.70 2.90
CA LEU A 76 5.54 7.32 3.36
C LEU A 76 5.43 7.21 4.89
N LEU A 77 6.08 8.10 5.64
CA LEU A 77 6.00 8.11 7.10
C LEU A 77 4.58 8.49 7.56
N SER A 78 3.96 9.46 6.90
CA SER A 78 2.57 9.85 7.18
C SER A 78 1.59 8.70 6.94
N LEU A 79 1.79 7.95 5.85
CA LEU A 79 1.03 6.77 5.51
C LEU A 79 1.14 5.71 6.62
N VAL A 80 2.36 5.38 7.05
CA VAL A 80 2.59 4.36 8.08
C VAL A 80 1.98 4.78 9.42
N VAL A 81 2.24 6.01 9.87
CA VAL A 81 1.69 6.52 11.13
C VAL A 81 0.16 6.52 11.11
N PHE A 82 -0.44 7.02 10.02
CA PHE A 82 -1.90 7.01 9.88
C PHE A 82 -2.46 5.59 9.90
N SER A 83 -1.84 4.66 9.18
CA SER A 83 -2.28 3.25 9.11
C SER A 83 -2.25 2.58 10.49
N VAL A 84 -1.22 2.83 11.27
CA VAL A 84 -1.12 2.31 12.65
C VAL A 84 -2.21 2.91 13.53
N VAL A 85 -2.39 4.23 13.51
CA VAL A 85 -3.45 4.92 14.30
C VAL A 85 -4.81 4.41 13.89
N PHE A 86 -5.06 4.28 12.59
CA PHE A 86 -6.33 3.79 12.04
C PHE A 86 -6.63 2.35 12.48
N ALA A 87 -5.63 1.46 12.43
CA ALA A 87 -5.77 0.07 12.87
C ALA A 87 -6.07 -0.02 14.39
N LEU A 88 -5.39 0.78 15.20
CA LEU A 88 -5.66 0.85 16.64
C LEU A 88 -7.07 1.36 16.93
N PHE A 89 -7.51 2.36 16.20
CA PHE A 89 -8.84 2.94 16.33
C PHE A 89 -9.95 1.94 15.96
N ILE A 90 -9.79 1.24 14.82
CA ILE A 90 -10.72 0.17 14.43
C ILE A 90 -10.75 -0.94 15.49
N THR A 91 -9.60 -1.36 16.00
CA THR A 91 -9.52 -2.40 17.04
C THR A 91 -10.22 -1.95 18.33
N TYR A 92 -10.03 -0.70 18.72
CA TYR A 92 -10.70 -0.14 19.89
C TYR A 92 -12.23 -0.14 19.74
N ILE A 93 -12.75 0.30 18.61
CA ILE A 93 -14.20 0.31 18.33
C ILE A 93 -14.76 -1.12 18.26
N LYS A 94 -14.04 -2.04 17.59
CA LYS A 94 -14.43 -3.44 17.52
C LYS A 94 -14.62 -4.06 18.90
N ASN A 95 -13.75 -3.77 19.85
CA ASN A 95 -13.82 -4.31 21.20
C ASN A 95 -14.99 -3.75 22.03
N LYS A 96 -15.55 -2.62 21.62
CA LYS A 96 -16.68 -1.97 22.32
C LYS A 96 -18.00 -2.05 21.57
N SER A 97 -18.01 -2.52 20.34
CA SER A 97 -19.20 -2.60 19.48
C SER A 97 -19.60 -4.04 19.24
N THR A 98 -20.89 -4.26 19.07
CA THR A 98 -21.48 -5.54 18.62
C THR A 98 -21.56 -5.62 17.10
N ALA A 99 -21.18 -4.56 16.39
CA ALA A 99 -21.18 -4.54 14.94
C ALA A 99 -20.12 -5.48 14.35
N SER A 100 -20.38 -5.97 13.13
CA SER A 100 -19.41 -6.80 12.43
C SER A 100 -18.14 -6.02 12.13
N THR A 101 -16.99 -6.70 12.10
CA THR A 101 -15.70 -6.08 11.80
C THR A 101 -15.74 -5.37 10.44
N ASP A 102 -16.31 -5.99 9.43
CA ASP A 102 -16.45 -5.41 8.09
C ASP A 102 -17.31 -4.14 8.07
N THR A 103 -18.38 -4.09 8.86
CA THR A 103 -19.20 -2.87 8.99
C THR A 103 -18.39 -1.72 9.58
N ILE A 104 -17.64 -1.98 10.65
CA ILE A 104 -16.80 -0.97 11.29
C ILE A 104 -15.75 -0.47 10.29
N ILE A 105 -15.03 -1.38 9.65
CA ILE A 105 -14.00 -1.07 8.65
C ILE A 105 -14.62 -0.23 7.51
N GLY A 106 -15.75 -0.64 6.96
CA GLY A 106 -16.41 0.06 5.84
C GLY A 106 -16.81 1.50 6.18
N VAL A 107 -17.41 1.73 7.33
CA VAL A 107 -17.82 3.07 7.77
C VAL A 107 -16.60 3.98 7.97
N PHE A 108 -15.58 3.49 8.66
CA PHE A 108 -14.38 4.29 8.91
C PHE A 108 -13.55 4.52 7.67
N SER A 109 -13.49 3.55 6.75
CA SER A 109 -12.85 3.68 5.45
C SER A 109 -13.52 4.77 4.61
N ALA A 110 -14.85 4.73 4.49
CA ALA A 110 -15.59 5.76 3.77
C ALA A 110 -15.37 7.16 4.36
N THR A 111 -15.33 7.26 5.69
CA THR A 111 -15.06 8.52 6.38
C THR A 111 -13.61 9.00 6.11
N ALA A 112 -12.64 8.10 6.16
CA ALA A 112 -11.25 8.41 5.86
C ALA A 112 -11.10 8.91 4.42
N ILE A 113 -11.69 8.25 3.43
CA ILE A 113 -11.67 8.68 2.03
C ILE A 113 -12.24 10.10 1.90
N ALA A 114 -13.40 10.35 2.48
CA ALA A 114 -14.06 11.65 2.40
C ALA A 114 -13.18 12.76 2.99
N LEU A 115 -12.55 12.51 4.14
CA LEU A 115 -11.61 13.43 4.77
C LEU A 115 -10.36 13.65 3.91
N GLY A 116 -9.78 12.59 3.38
CA GLY A 116 -8.61 12.67 2.50
C GLY A 116 -8.87 13.50 1.24
N LEU A 117 -10.01 13.27 0.58
CA LEU A 117 -10.43 14.04 -0.59
C LEU A 117 -10.70 15.52 -0.26
N MET A 118 -11.33 15.80 0.89
CA MET A 118 -11.60 17.15 1.35
C MET A 118 -10.29 17.92 1.60
N ILE A 119 -9.32 17.28 2.25
CA ILE A 119 -8.00 17.86 2.52
C ILE A 119 -7.26 18.14 1.21
N MET A 120 -7.23 17.18 0.30
CA MET A 120 -6.55 17.32 -0.99
C MET A 120 -7.20 18.37 -1.89
N SER A 121 -8.53 18.48 -1.85
CA SER A 121 -9.26 19.50 -2.61
C SER A 121 -8.92 20.92 -2.15
N HIS A 122 -8.76 21.12 -0.84
CA HIS A 122 -8.37 22.42 -0.28
C HIS A 122 -6.90 22.79 -0.55
N GLY A 123 -6.02 21.77 -0.53
CA GLY A 123 -4.58 21.94 -0.71
C GLY A 123 -4.10 22.04 -2.16
N GLY A 124 -4.96 21.90 -3.17
CA GLY A 124 -4.59 21.93 -4.60
C GLY A 124 -3.67 20.80 -5.05
N GLY A 125 -3.47 19.77 -4.21
CA GLY A 125 -2.50 18.70 -4.40
C GLY A 125 -3.02 17.46 -5.13
N PHE A 126 -4.28 17.41 -5.51
CA PHE A 126 -4.90 16.18 -6.05
C PHE A 126 -4.13 15.58 -7.23
N ASN A 127 -3.77 16.40 -8.22
CA ASN A 127 -3.04 15.93 -9.41
C ASN A 127 -1.62 15.42 -9.09
N LYS A 128 -0.99 15.96 -8.04
CA LYS A 128 0.37 15.59 -7.64
C LYS A 128 0.40 14.24 -6.92
N PHE A 129 -0.69 13.85 -6.27
CA PHE A 129 -0.76 12.66 -5.43
C PHE A 129 -1.68 11.57 -5.99
N SER A 130 -2.31 11.79 -7.14
CA SER A 130 -3.13 10.77 -7.81
C SER A 130 -2.34 9.51 -8.16
N SER A 131 -1.04 9.64 -8.42
CA SER A 131 -0.14 8.50 -8.66
C SER A 131 -0.02 7.55 -7.46
N PHE A 132 -0.14 8.06 -6.24
CA PHE A 132 -0.13 7.21 -5.02
C PHE A 132 -1.43 6.39 -4.86
N LEU A 133 -2.54 6.85 -5.44
CA LEU A 133 -3.79 6.11 -5.44
C LEU A 133 -3.77 4.93 -6.42
N ILE A 134 -3.15 5.13 -7.57
CA ILE A 134 -3.13 4.15 -8.66
C ILE A 134 -1.95 3.20 -8.48
N GLY A 135 -0.85 3.71 -7.89
CA GLY A 135 0.43 3.00 -7.83
C GLY A 135 1.12 2.94 -9.21
N ASP A 136 2.40 2.65 -9.20
CA ASP A 136 3.18 2.46 -10.43
C ASP A 136 4.20 1.36 -10.21
N ILE A 137 3.84 0.15 -10.61
CA ILE A 137 4.73 -1.02 -10.49
C ILE A 137 5.96 -0.92 -11.40
N LEU A 138 5.91 -0.09 -12.45
CA LEU A 138 7.00 0.06 -13.40
C LEU A 138 8.06 1.06 -12.93
N SER A 139 7.75 1.87 -11.91
CA SER A 139 8.70 2.83 -11.31
C SER A 139 9.59 2.22 -10.21
N ILE A 140 9.45 0.93 -9.91
CA ILE A 140 10.18 0.25 -8.85
C ILE A 140 11.68 0.26 -9.13
N THR A 141 12.43 0.79 -8.16
CA THR A 141 13.89 0.85 -8.20
C THR A 141 14.53 -0.38 -7.54
N PRO A 142 15.81 -0.67 -7.81
CA PRO A 142 16.55 -1.71 -7.10
C PRO A 142 16.62 -1.51 -5.59
N ASP A 143 16.61 -0.26 -5.14
CA ASP A 143 16.62 0.08 -3.71
C ASP A 143 15.29 -0.28 -3.04
N ASP A 144 14.16 -0.08 -3.74
CA ASP A 144 12.84 -0.49 -3.27
C ASP A 144 12.74 -2.01 -3.13
N LEU A 145 13.32 -2.76 -4.08
CA LEU A 145 13.38 -4.22 -4.01
C LEU A 145 14.19 -4.71 -2.80
N SER A 146 15.31 -4.05 -2.51
CA SER A 146 16.13 -4.39 -1.34
C SER A 146 15.39 -4.13 -0.03
N ALA A 147 14.66 -3.03 0.07
CA ALA A 147 13.81 -2.71 1.21
C ALA A 147 12.68 -3.74 1.38
N LEU A 148 12.05 -4.13 0.27
CA LEU A 148 10.97 -5.11 0.27
C LEU A 148 11.45 -6.52 0.71
N ALA A 149 12.68 -6.88 0.37
CA ALA A 149 13.25 -8.19 0.73
C ALA A 149 13.61 -8.32 2.23
N VAL A 150 13.72 -7.19 2.93
CA VAL A 150 14.03 -7.14 4.39
C VAL A 150 12.76 -7.19 5.24
N VAL A 151 11.60 -6.87 4.67
CA VAL A 151 10.30 -6.91 5.36
C VAL A 151 9.70 -8.31 5.34
#